data_9c7d4c9abae7ce5367c2403bd4546849
#
_entry.id   9c7d4c9abae7ce5367c2403bd4546849
#
_cell.length_a   1.000
_cell.length_b   1.000
_cell.length_c   1.000
_cell.angle_alpha   90.00
_cell.angle_beta   90.00
_cell.angle_gamma   90.00
#
_symmetry.space_group_name_H-M   'P 1'
#
loop_
_entity.id
_entity.type
_entity.pdbx_description
1 polymer ?
#
loop_
_entity_poly.entity_id
_entity_poly.type
_entity_poly.pdbx_seq_one_letter_code
_entity_poly.pdbx_strand_id
1 'polypeptide(L)'
;MVAVGSLGIQTSSSLSASLFGALGPIPVSSMRMLVAAVVMLALIRPKLDGRPKGEWLGIVVYGLAMAAMNICLYSAIDRIPMGVAVTLEFLGPCVVALAGSHHWREGLCALVALAGVGLISFTPGGYFTPAGYLFALGSACCFGLYTLFADRVGKAGAGLDGLALSVTVAAIATLPISASHATHATPAQWGVIAASAVLGVAIPYTMDTLSGRITSARVVGTLFSIDPAMSVVIAALILRQTITVMAILGVIVVSLAGALLVWASGGDDGH
;
A
#
# COMPACT_ATOMS: atom_id res chain seq x y z
N MET A 1 -11.41 2.36 12.35
CA MET A 1 -10.89 3.22 11.28
C MET A 1 -9.90 2.43 10.40
N VAL A 2 -8.77 1.95 10.92
CA VAL A 2 -7.76 1.22 10.12
C VAL A 2 -8.34 0.00 9.40
N ALA A 3 -9.10 -0.88 10.06
CA ALA A 3 -9.71 -2.04 9.40
C ALA A 3 -10.68 -1.67 8.26
N VAL A 4 -11.37 -0.53 8.36
CA VAL A 4 -12.22 0.00 7.27
C VAL A 4 -11.35 0.53 6.14
N GLY A 5 -10.22 1.18 6.46
CA GLY A 5 -9.20 1.59 5.49
C GLY A 5 -8.65 0.41 4.73
N SER A 6 -8.20 -0.64 5.44
CA SER A 6 -7.72 -1.90 4.84
C SER A 6 -8.76 -2.52 3.89
N LEU A 7 -10.01 -2.65 4.34
CA LEU A 7 -11.09 -3.16 3.48
C LEU A 7 -11.25 -2.30 2.22
N GLY A 8 -11.20 -0.99 2.36
CA GLY A 8 -11.27 -0.05 1.25
C GLY A 8 -10.11 -0.25 0.26
N ILE A 9 -8.87 -0.34 0.74
CA ILE A 9 -7.67 -0.56 -0.07
C ILE A 9 -7.79 -1.88 -0.87
N GLN A 10 -8.12 -2.98 -0.19
CA GLN A 10 -8.18 -4.30 -0.84
C GLN A 10 -9.33 -4.39 -1.85
N THR A 11 -10.50 -3.83 -1.51
CA THR A 11 -11.64 -3.73 -2.45
C THR A 11 -11.27 -2.88 -3.66
N SER A 12 -10.64 -1.73 -3.45
CA SER A 12 -10.16 -0.84 -4.50
C SER A 12 -9.15 -1.54 -5.42
N SER A 13 -8.18 -2.27 -4.84
CA SER A 13 -7.17 -3.00 -5.61
C SER A 13 -7.80 -4.10 -6.46
N SER A 14 -8.78 -4.82 -5.92
CA SER A 14 -9.53 -5.84 -6.66
C SER A 14 -10.38 -5.23 -7.78
N LEU A 15 -11.06 -4.10 -7.53
CA LEU A 15 -11.81 -3.37 -8.56
C LEU A 15 -10.86 -2.89 -9.67
N SER A 16 -9.69 -2.36 -9.32
CA SER A 16 -8.68 -1.95 -10.29
C SER A 16 -8.15 -3.12 -11.11
N ALA A 17 -7.92 -4.28 -10.47
CA ALA A 17 -7.44 -5.48 -11.14
C ALA A 17 -8.42 -5.99 -12.20
N SER A 18 -9.72 -5.78 -12.04
CA SER A 18 -10.73 -6.13 -13.06
C SER A 18 -10.57 -5.37 -14.38
N LEU A 19 -9.83 -4.25 -14.37
CA LEU A 19 -9.56 -3.42 -15.54
C LEU A 19 -8.22 -3.74 -16.22
N PHE A 20 -7.36 -4.58 -15.64
CA PHE A 20 -6.00 -4.84 -16.15
C PHE A 20 -6.03 -5.47 -17.56
N GLY A 21 -7.00 -6.35 -17.83
CA GLY A 21 -7.15 -6.96 -19.15
C GLY A 21 -7.48 -5.97 -20.27
N ALA A 22 -8.13 -4.84 -19.93
CA ALA A 22 -8.54 -3.84 -20.91
C ALA A 22 -7.55 -2.67 -21.04
N LEU A 23 -6.99 -2.20 -19.93
CA LEU A 23 -6.20 -0.98 -19.89
C LEU A 23 -4.73 -1.23 -19.46
N GLY A 24 -4.43 -2.39 -18.90
CA GLY A 24 -3.16 -2.72 -18.30
C GLY A 24 -3.01 -2.20 -16.86
N PRO A 25 -2.12 -2.83 -16.05
CA PRO A 25 -1.95 -2.49 -14.64
C PRO A 25 -1.36 -1.10 -14.41
N ILE A 26 -0.36 -0.71 -15.19
CA ILE A 26 0.34 0.59 -15.02
C ILE A 26 -0.58 1.78 -15.36
N PRO A 27 -1.31 1.81 -16.50
CA PRO A 27 -2.28 2.85 -16.78
C PRO A 27 -3.39 2.96 -15.73
N VAL A 28 -3.95 1.83 -15.27
CA VAL A 28 -4.99 1.84 -14.24
C VAL A 28 -4.45 2.45 -12.94
N SER A 29 -3.24 2.07 -12.50
CA SER A 29 -2.58 2.67 -11.35
C SER A 29 -2.42 4.19 -11.50
N SER A 30 -1.93 4.64 -12.64
CA SER A 30 -1.67 6.05 -12.94
C SER A 30 -2.95 6.89 -12.98
N MET A 31 -3.99 6.40 -13.66
CA MET A 31 -5.29 7.06 -13.75
C MET A 31 -5.96 7.14 -12.37
N ARG A 32 -5.84 6.11 -11.55
CA ARG A 32 -6.34 6.10 -10.18
C ARG A 32 -5.64 7.17 -9.32
N MET A 33 -4.31 7.32 -9.43
CA MET A 33 -3.56 8.37 -8.73
C MET A 33 -3.98 9.76 -9.17
N LEU A 34 -4.24 9.97 -10.46
CA LEU A 34 -4.71 11.23 -11.00
C LEU A 34 -6.08 11.62 -10.40
N VAL A 35 -7.05 10.70 -10.42
CA VAL A 35 -8.37 10.94 -9.82
C VAL A 35 -8.25 11.20 -8.32
N ALA A 36 -7.44 10.41 -7.59
CA ALA A 36 -7.21 10.60 -6.17
C ALA A 36 -6.61 11.98 -5.86
N ALA A 37 -5.64 12.45 -6.66
CA ALA A 37 -5.06 13.77 -6.52
C ALA A 37 -6.11 14.87 -6.70
N VAL A 38 -6.95 14.78 -7.74
CA VAL A 38 -8.04 15.74 -7.98
C VAL A 38 -9.01 15.78 -6.80
N VAL A 39 -9.43 14.62 -6.31
CA VAL A 39 -10.36 14.52 -5.18
C VAL A 39 -9.73 15.11 -3.91
N MET A 40 -8.49 14.74 -3.60
CA MET A 40 -7.82 15.23 -2.40
C MET A 40 -7.54 16.74 -2.45
N LEU A 41 -7.11 17.27 -3.60
CA LEU A 41 -6.92 18.71 -3.78
C LEU A 41 -8.24 19.48 -3.63
N ALA A 42 -9.34 18.95 -4.16
CA ALA A 42 -10.65 19.58 -4.05
C ALA A 42 -11.18 19.59 -2.60
N LEU A 43 -10.95 18.51 -1.85
CA LEU A 43 -11.44 18.36 -0.47
C LEU A 43 -10.56 19.06 0.55
N ILE A 44 -9.24 18.89 0.46
CA ILE A 44 -8.28 19.35 1.49
C ILE A 44 -7.82 20.78 1.22
N ARG A 45 -7.68 21.17 -0.05
CA ARG A 45 -7.23 22.50 -0.49
C ARG A 45 -5.93 22.92 0.23
N PRO A 46 -4.83 22.15 0.04
CA PRO A 46 -3.62 22.32 0.81
C PRO A 46 -2.99 23.69 0.61
N LYS A 47 -2.49 24.30 1.68
CA LYS A 47 -1.73 25.53 1.63
C LYS A 47 -0.32 25.25 1.11
N LEU A 48 0.13 26.04 0.13
CA LEU A 48 1.46 25.89 -0.48
C LEU A 48 2.52 26.76 0.19
N ASP A 49 2.09 27.88 0.79
CA ASP A 49 2.98 28.90 1.33
C ASP A 49 3.58 28.52 2.69
N GLY A 50 4.78 29.03 2.95
CA GLY A 50 5.43 28.93 4.26
C GLY A 50 6.12 27.62 4.56
N ARG A 51 6.22 26.67 3.61
CA ARG A 51 6.84 25.37 3.83
C ARG A 51 8.36 25.39 3.65
N PRO A 52 9.14 24.90 4.60
CA PRO A 52 10.60 24.80 4.47
C PRO A 52 11.00 23.80 3.38
N LYS A 53 12.19 23.97 2.78
CA LYS A 53 12.70 23.09 1.70
C LYS A 53 12.76 21.62 2.11
N GLY A 54 13.04 21.32 3.37
CA GLY A 54 13.07 19.95 3.89
C GLY A 54 11.70 19.26 3.88
N GLU A 55 10.62 20.00 4.10
CA GLU A 55 9.25 19.49 4.01
C GLU A 55 8.87 19.17 2.56
N TRP A 56 9.22 20.06 1.61
CA TRP A 56 9.02 19.81 0.19
C TRP A 56 9.77 18.57 -0.30
N LEU A 57 11.01 18.38 0.16
CA LEU A 57 11.76 17.15 -0.16
C LEU A 57 11.04 15.90 0.37
N GLY A 58 10.54 15.97 1.60
CA GLY A 58 9.74 14.88 2.17
C GLY A 58 8.50 14.57 1.36
N ILE A 59 7.73 15.59 0.97
CA ILE A 59 6.52 15.47 0.15
C ILE A 59 6.84 14.83 -1.22
N VAL A 60 7.92 15.28 -1.88
CA VAL A 60 8.31 14.75 -3.19
C VAL A 60 8.75 13.29 -3.09
N VAL A 61 9.64 12.96 -2.15
CA VAL A 61 10.11 11.58 -1.97
C VAL A 61 8.96 10.66 -1.59
N TYR A 62 8.09 11.09 -0.69
CA TYR A 62 6.90 10.34 -0.28
C TYR A 62 5.95 10.09 -1.46
N GLY A 63 5.68 11.11 -2.29
CA GLY A 63 4.85 10.99 -3.47
C GLY A 63 5.45 10.08 -4.54
N LEU A 64 6.75 10.16 -4.80
CA LEU A 64 7.44 9.28 -5.74
C LEU A 64 7.47 7.82 -5.25
N ALA A 65 7.72 7.61 -3.95
CA ALA A 65 7.65 6.28 -3.34
C ALA A 65 6.23 5.69 -3.49
N MET A 66 5.19 6.50 -3.28
CA MET A 66 3.79 6.11 -3.44
C MET A 66 3.45 5.74 -4.89
N ALA A 67 3.93 6.52 -5.87
CA ALA A 67 3.74 6.23 -7.29
C ALA A 67 4.41 4.91 -7.68
N ALA A 68 5.68 4.73 -7.32
CA ALA A 68 6.45 3.53 -7.62
C ALA A 68 5.86 2.29 -6.93
N MET A 69 5.45 2.41 -5.65
CA MET A 69 4.78 1.37 -4.89
C MET A 69 3.51 0.87 -5.61
N ASN A 70 2.63 1.78 -5.99
CA ASN A 70 1.38 1.42 -6.65
C ASN A 70 1.59 0.80 -8.05
N ILE A 71 2.54 1.32 -8.84
CA ILE A 71 2.89 0.73 -10.15
C ILE A 71 3.44 -0.67 -9.96
N CYS A 72 4.35 -0.86 -9.01
CA CYS A 72 4.94 -2.16 -8.73
C CYS A 72 3.89 -3.15 -8.20
N LEU A 73 3.06 -2.75 -7.23
CA LEU A 73 2.00 -3.59 -6.69
C LEU A 73 1.02 -4.06 -7.77
N TYR A 74 0.54 -3.14 -8.62
CA TYR A 74 -0.42 -3.49 -9.67
C TYR A 74 0.22 -4.37 -10.74
N SER A 75 1.50 -4.13 -11.07
CA SER A 75 2.26 -5.00 -11.96
C SER A 75 2.51 -6.40 -11.36
N ALA A 76 2.59 -6.49 -10.02
CA ALA A 76 2.65 -7.77 -9.33
C ALA A 76 1.30 -8.49 -9.37
N ILE A 77 0.19 -7.81 -9.02
CA ILE A 77 -1.17 -8.38 -9.00
C ILE A 77 -1.59 -8.91 -10.39
N ASP A 78 -1.09 -8.30 -11.46
CA ASP A 78 -1.30 -8.77 -12.83
C ASP A 78 -0.61 -10.11 -13.13
N ARG A 79 0.42 -10.47 -12.35
CA ARG A 79 1.34 -11.59 -12.61
C ARG A 79 1.37 -12.67 -11.55
N ILE A 80 0.90 -12.36 -10.35
CA ILE A 80 0.79 -13.29 -9.21
C ILE A 80 -0.52 -13.02 -8.46
N PRO A 81 -1.03 -13.98 -7.68
CA PRO A 81 -2.25 -13.78 -6.90
C PRO A 81 -2.15 -12.56 -5.99
N MET A 82 -3.22 -11.77 -5.92
CA MET A 82 -3.26 -10.51 -5.16
C MET A 82 -2.85 -10.70 -3.69
N GLY A 83 -3.32 -11.77 -3.04
CA GLY A 83 -2.95 -12.06 -1.65
C GLY A 83 -1.45 -12.27 -1.47
N VAL A 84 -0.77 -12.91 -2.45
CA VAL A 84 0.69 -13.08 -2.45
C VAL A 84 1.39 -11.75 -2.65
N ALA A 85 0.95 -10.94 -3.62
CA ALA A 85 1.54 -9.64 -3.91
C ALA A 85 1.50 -8.71 -2.68
N VAL A 86 0.33 -8.60 -2.03
CA VAL A 86 0.13 -7.76 -0.84
C VAL A 86 0.92 -8.29 0.36
N THR A 87 1.03 -9.62 0.50
CA THR A 87 1.82 -10.22 1.59
C THR A 87 3.31 -9.91 1.43
N LEU A 88 3.83 -9.98 0.21
CA LEU A 88 5.23 -9.60 -0.09
C LEU A 88 5.45 -8.09 0.12
N GLU A 89 4.54 -7.26 -0.33
CA GLU A 89 4.59 -5.81 -0.12
C GLU A 89 4.68 -5.46 1.36
N PHE A 90 3.93 -6.16 2.22
CA PHE A 90 3.92 -5.95 3.67
C PHE A 90 5.28 -6.20 4.34
N LEU A 91 6.20 -6.91 3.70
CA LEU A 91 7.58 -7.06 4.20
C LEU A 91 8.33 -5.71 4.27
N GLY A 92 7.95 -4.72 3.48
CA GLY A 92 8.59 -3.40 3.49
C GLY A 92 8.53 -2.72 4.87
N PRO A 93 7.34 -2.44 5.42
CA PRO A 93 7.19 -1.94 6.78
C PRO A 93 7.82 -2.83 7.85
N CYS A 94 7.78 -4.16 7.68
CA CYS A 94 8.42 -5.10 8.59
C CYS A 94 9.94 -4.91 8.63
N VAL A 95 10.59 -4.75 7.47
CA VAL A 95 12.03 -4.49 7.38
C VAL A 95 12.39 -3.14 7.99
N VAL A 96 11.56 -2.12 7.79
CA VAL A 96 11.78 -0.79 8.41
C VAL A 96 11.67 -0.89 9.94
N ALA A 97 10.66 -1.59 10.46
CA ALA A 97 10.51 -1.81 11.90
C ALA A 97 11.72 -2.58 12.46
N LEU A 98 12.18 -3.60 11.75
CA LEU A 98 13.35 -4.39 12.15
C LEU A 98 14.64 -3.57 12.13
N ALA A 99 14.84 -2.72 11.14
CA ALA A 99 16.04 -1.86 11.04
C ALA A 99 16.13 -0.81 12.15
N GLY A 100 14.99 -0.41 12.71
CA GLY A 100 14.91 0.48 13.89
C GLY A 100 15.03 -0.23 15.23
N SER A 101 15.12 -1.55 15.23
CA SER A 101 15.10 -2.38 16.42
C SER A 101 16.49 -2.84 16.85
N HIS A 102 16.67 -3.01 18.16
CA HIS A 102 17.90 -3.55 18.76
C HIS A 102 17.71 -4.91 19.43
N HIS A 103 16.52 -5.53 19.30
CA HIS A 103 16.19 -6.77 20.00
C HIS A 103 16.17 -7.99 19.07
N TRP A 104 16.89 -9.06 19.41
CA TRP A 104 16.95 -10.32 18.66
C TRP A 104 15.57 -10.95 18.40
N ARG A 105 14.60 -10.72 19.30
CA ARG A 105 13.20 -11.20 19.18
C ARG A 105 12.50 -10.70 17.92
N GLU A 106 12.82 -9.49 17.50
CA GLU A 106 12.25 -8.86 16.30
C GLU A 106 12.87 -9.46 15.04
N GLY A 107 14.17 -9.81 15.08
CA GLY A 107 14.81 -10.59 14.03
C GLY A 107 14.12 -11.95 13.82
N LEU A 108 13.68 -12.60 14.90
CA LEU A 108 12.92 -13.85 14.83
C LEU A 108 11.55 -13.65 14.16
N CYS A 109 10.83 -12.57 14.48
CA CYS A 109 9.57 -12.25 13.83
C CYS A 109 9.74 -12.04 12.31
N ALA A 110 10.81 -11.36 11.88
CA ALA A 110 11.11 -11.17 10.46
C ALA A 110 11.41 -12.52 9.76
N LEU A 111 12.15 -13.41 10.39
CA LEU A 111 12.40 -14.76 9.87
C LEU A 111 11.10 -15.57 9.73
N VAL A 112 10.21 -15.48 10.71
CA VAL A 112 8.90 -16.13 10.67
C VAL A 112 8.04 -15.55 9.55
N ALA A 113 8.08 -14.22 9.33
CA ALA A 113 7.39 -13.59 8.19
C ALA A 113 7.94 -14.10 6.86
N LEU A 114 9.27 -14.20 6.71
CA LEU A 114 9.92 -14.78 5.51
C LEU A 114 9.53 -16.24 5.29
N ALA A 115 9.44 -17.05 6.34
CA ALA A 115 8.96 -18.43 6.25
C ALA A 115 7.50 -18.48 5.78
N GLY A 116 6.64 -17.59 6.26
CA GLY A 116 5.26 -17.47 5.80
C GLY A 116 5.16 -17.11 4.32
N VAL A 117 6.02 -16.19 3.83
CA VAL A 117 6.14 -15.87 2.40
C VAL A 117 6.59 -17.10 1.61
N GLY A 118 7.54 -17.87 2.11
CA GLY A 118 7.94 -19.16 1.52
C GLY A 118 6.76 -20.11 1.35
N LEU A 119 5.93 -20.28 2.38
CA LEU A 119 4.73 -21.12 2.34
C LEU A 119 3.74 -20.68 1.24
N ILE A 120 3.53 -19.36 1.10
CA ILE A 120 2.66 -18.82 0.07
C ILE A 120 3.24 -19.10 -1.33
N SER A 121 4.55 -18.96 -1.49
CA SER A 121 5.23 -19.11 -2.77
C SER A 121 5.25 -20.55 -3.30
N PHE A 122 5.12 -21.55 -2.43
CA PHE A 122 5.04 -22.96 -2.79
C PHE A 122 3.63 -23.47 -3.09
N THR A 123 2.67 -22.56 -3.32
CA THR A 123 1.29 -22.95 -3.59
C THR A 123 1.13 -23.51 -5.02
N PRO A 124 0.77 -24.79 -5.23
CA PRO A 124 0.52 -25.35 -6.55
C PRO A 124 -0.71 -24.72 -7.20
N GLY A 125 -0.65 -24.44 -8.51
CA GLY A 125 -1.82 -24.07 -9.31
C GLY A 125 -2.09 -22.58 -9.49
N GLY A 126 -1.21 -21.68 -8.99
CA GLY A 126 -1.28 -20.26 -9.27
C GLY A 126 -0.52 -19.85 -10.55
N TYR A 127 -0.89 -18.70 -11.14
CA TYR A 127 -0.05 -18.07 -12.12
C TYR A 127 1.07 -17.33 -11.36
N PHE A 128 2.25 -17.93 -11.34
CA PHE A 128 3.41 -17.40 -10.63
C PHE A 128 4.51 -17.09 -11.63
N THR A 129 4.87 -15.82 -11.74
CA THR A 129 5.96 -15.40 -12.61
C THR A 129 7.08 -14.78 -11.79
N PRO A 130 8.36 -15.02 -12.11
CA PRO A 130 9.49 -14.37 -11.45
C PRO A 130 9.38 -12.83 -11.48
N ALA A 131 8.89 -12.29 -12.60
CA ALA A 131 8.66 -10.85 -12.73
C ALA A 131 7.62 -10.33 -11.72
N GLY A 132 6.55 -11.10 -11.45
CA GLY A 132 5.55 -10.76 -10.43
C GLY A 132 6.15 -10.63 -9.04
N TYR A 133 7.04 -11.56 -8.66
CA TYR A 133 7.77 -11.49 -7.40
C TYR A 133 8.72 -10.29 -7.33
N LEU A 134 9.45 -10.00 -8.42
CA LEU A 134 10.33 -8.83 -8.47
C LEU A 134 9.54 -7.52 -8.31
N PHE A 135 8.39 -7.40 -8.95
CA PHE A 135 7.51 -6.26 -8.76
C PHE A 135 6.96 -6.17 -7.34
N ALA A 136 6.57 -7.28 -6.72
CA ALA A 136 6.09 -7.29 -5.34
C ALA A 136 7.19 -6.87 -4.35
N LEU A 137 8.42 -7.33 -4.54
CA LEU A 137 9.58 -6.90 -3.75
C LEU A 137 9.93 -5.42 -4.01
N GLY A 138 9.83 -4.95 -5.25
CA GLY A 138 9.94 -3.53 -5.59
C GLY A 138 8.89 -2.69 -4.85
N SER A 139 7.65 -3.16 -4.80
CA SER A 139 6.57 -2.54 -4.02
C SER A 139 6.91 -2.54 -2.52
N ALA A 140 7.43 -3.63 -1.97
CA ALA A 140 7.87 -3.70 -0.58
C ALA A 140 8.95 -2.67 -0.25
N CYS A 141 9.96 -2.52 -1.10
CA CYS A 141 11.00 -1.49 -0.93
C CYS A 141 10.39 -0.08 -0.93
N CYS A 142 9.49 0.20 -1.87
CA CYS A 142 8.79 1.49 -1.95
C CYS A 142 7.87 1.72 -0.74
N PHE A 143 7.21 0.68 -0.24
CA PHE A 143 6.37 0.76 0.95
C PHE A 143 7.21 1.01 2.22
N GLY A 144 8.38 0.42 2.32
CA GLY A 144 9.34 0.75 3.37
C GLY A 144 9.74 2.24 3.34
N LEU A 145 10.10 2.76 2.17
CA LEU A 145 10.38 4.19 1.99
C LEU A 145 9.15 5.06 2.31
N TYR A 146 7.98 4.68 1.85
CA TYR A 146 6.72 5.32 2.18
C TYR A 146 6.54 5.40 3.71
N THR A 147 6.75 4.31 4.44
CA THR A 147 6.60 4.25 5.89
C THR A 147 7.56 5.21 6.60
N LEU A 148 8.83 5.26 6.17
CA LEU A 148 9.84 6.18 6.73
C LEU A 148 9.49 7.65 6.51
N PHE A 149 8.96 8.00 5.34
CA PHE A 149 8.64 9.39 5.00
C PHE A 149 7.24 9.81 5.45
N ALA A 150 6.31 8.88 5.63
CA ALA A 150 4.99 9.15 6.21
C ALA A 150 5.09 9.82 7.57
N ASP A 151 5.97 9.31 8.45
CA ASP A 151 6.22 9.89 9.77
C ASP A 151 6.79 11.32 9.68
N ARG A 152 7.74 11.55 8.77
CA ARG A 152 8.35 12.87 8.55
C ARG A 152 7.32 13.89 8.04
N VAL A 153 6.51 13.52 7.05
CA VAL A 153 5.48 14.38 6.47
C VAL A 153 4.36 14.63 7.48
N GLY A 154 3.98 13.62 8.28
CA GLY A 154 2.96 13.73 9.32
C GLY A 154 3.37 14.65 10.48
N LYS A 155 4.63 14.55 10.95
CA LYS A 155 5.18 15.35 12.07
C LYS A 155 5.49 16.80 11.71
N ALA A 156 5.77 17.11 10.46
CA ALA A 156 6.10 18.46 10.01
C ALA A 156 4.93 19.47 10.06
N GLY A 157 3.81 19.11 10.69
CA GLY A 157 2.63 19.98 10.80
C GLY A 157 1.75 20.01 9.56
N ALA A 158 2.18 19.37 8.48
CA ALA A 158 1.48 19.37 7.20
C ALA A 158 0.24 18.44 7.20
N GLY A 159 0.22 17.41 7.99
CA GLY A 159 -0.92 16.50 8.13
C GLY A 159 -1.53 16.08 6.79
N LEU A 160 -2.82 16.33 6.62
CA LEU A 160 -3.55 16.03 5.37
C LEU A 160 -3.07 16.86 4.17
N ASP A 161 -2.58 18.07 4.39
CA ASP A 161 -2.04 18.92 3.33
C ASP A 161 -0.81 18.28 2.68
N GLY A 162 0.14 17.80 3.50
CA GLY A 162 1.33 17.10 3.02
C GLY A 162 0.98 15.82 2.25
N LEU A 163 0.00 15.08 2.73
CA LEU A 163 -0.51 13.89 2.05
C LEU A 163 -1.12 14.24 0.69
N ALA A 164 -2.01 15.26 0.62
CA ALA A 164 -2.64 15.68 -0.63
C ALA A 164 -1.60 16.13 -1.67
N LEU A 165 -0.57 16.85 -1.22
CA LEU A 165 0.54 17.26 -2.08
C LEU A 165 1.37 16.07 -2.55
N SER A 166 1.63 15.07 -1.70
CA SER A 166 2.37 13.87 -2.09
C SER A 166 1.61 13.02 -3.10
N VAL A 167 0.28 12.85 -2.93
CA VAL A 167 -0.56 12.18 -3.95
C VAL A 167 -0.55 12.97 -5.26
N THR A 168 -0.51 14.32 -5.19
CA THR A 168 -0.39 15.16 -6.37
C THR A 168 0.96 14.97 -7.08
N VAL A 169 2.06 14.86 -6.34
CA VAL A 169 3.37 14.54 -6.90
C VAL A 169 3.34 13.16 -7.58
N ALA A 170 2.72 12.15 -6.96
CA ALA A 170 2.55 10.83 -7.55
C ALA A 170 1.75 10.90 -8.87
N ALA A 171 0.67 11.66 -8.90
CA ALA A 171 -0.13 11.87 -10.10
C ALA A 171 0.65 12.59 -11.20
N ILE A 172 1.41 13.63 -10.88
CA ILE A 172 2.25 14.35 -11.85
C ILE A 172 3.34 13.45 -12.41
N ALA A 173 4.02 12.67 -11.57
CA ALA A 173 5.07 11.75 -12.00
C ALA A 173 4.54 10.68 -12.98
N THR A 174 3.29 10.26 -12.82
CA THR A 174 2.64 9.25 -13.67
C THR A 174 1.73 9.86 -14.75
N LEU A 175 1.64 11.20 -14.83
CA LEU A 175 0.77 11.91 -15.77
C LEU A 175 0.96 11.51 -17.25
N PRO A 176 2.19 11.33 -17.78
CA PRO A 176 2.37 10.91 -19.15
C PRO A 176 1.68 9.58 -19.49
N ILE A 177 1.66 8.66 -18.51
CA ILE A 177 1.04 7.34 -18.66
C ILE A 177 -0.49 7.46 -18.60
N SER A 178 -1.02 8.22 -17.62
CA SER A 178 -2.47 8.42 -17.50
C SER A 178 -3.03 9.18 -18.69
N ALA A 179 -2.34 10.21 -19.18
CA ALA A 179 -2.78 11.01 -20.32
C ALA A 179 -2.84 10.23 -21.63
N SER A 180 -1.84 9.35 -21.88
CA SER A 180 -1.81 8.52 -23.09
C SER A 180 -2.91 7.47 -23.15
N HIS A 181 -3.46 7.05 -22.01
CA HIS A 181 -4.50 6.01 -21.92
C HIS A 181 -5.89 6.55 -21.57
N ALA A 182 -5.99 7.81 -21.15
CA ALA A 182 -7.24 8.43 -20.71
C ALA A 182 -8.35 8.38 -21.76
N THR A 183 -8.00 8.52 -23.04
CA THR A 183 -8.93 8.48 -24.17
C THR A 183 -9.40 7.09 -24.55
N HIS A 184 -8.69 6.04 -24.11
CA HIS A 184 -9.03 4.65 -24.38
C HIS A 184 -10.02 4.07 -23.36
N ALA A 185 -10.16 4.72 -22.19
CA ALA A 185 -11.05 4.27 -21.15
C ALA A 185 -12.50 4.69 -21.41
N THR A 186 -13.42 3.73 -21.33
CA THR A 186 -14.87 3.99 -21.41
C THR A 186 -15.39 4.72 -20.18
N PRO A 187 -16.56 5.39 -20.24
CA PRO A 187 -17.18 6.03 -19.08
C PRO A 187 -17.38 5.08 -17.89
N ALA A 188 -17.74 3.83 -18.15
CA ALA A 188 -17.89 2.81 -17.10
C ALA A 188 -16.56 2.49 -16.42
N GLN A 189 -15.48 2.35 -17.18
CA GLN A 189 -14.13 2.13 -16.62
C GLN A 189 -13.67 3.32 -15.80
N TRP A 190 -13.95 4.55 -16.24
CA TRP A 190 -13.70 5.76 -15.45
C TRP A 190 -14.48 5.76 -14.14
N GLY A 191 -15.72 5.27 -14.12
CA GLY A 191 -16.50 5.07 -12.90
C GLY A 191 -15.82 4.12 -11.92
N VAL A 192 -15.28 2.99 -12.40
CA VAL A 192 -14.54 2.03 -11.58
C VAL A 192 -13.22 2.64 -11.05
N ILE A 193 -12.49 3.37 -11.91
CA ILE A 193 -11.26 4.06 -11.52
C ILE A 193 -11.54 5.10 -10.43
N ALA A 194 -12.60 5.88 -10.59
CA ALA A 194 -12.99 6.90 -9.62
C ALA A 194 -13.40 6.28 -8.27
N ALA A 195 -14.22 5.24 -8.30
CA ALA A 195 -14.58 4.49 -7.10
C ALA A 195 -13.34 3.90 -6.41
N SER A 196 -12.45 3.30 -7.18
CA SER A 196 -11.17 2.77 -6.69
C SER A 196 -10.27 3.85 -6.10
N ALA A 197 -10.19 5.04 -6.71
CA ALA A 197 -9.39 6.16 -6.21
C ALA A 197 -9.91 6.65 -4.84
N VAL A 198 -11.23 6.77 -4.68
CA VAL A 198 -11.86 7.20 -3.42
C VAL A 198 -11.70 6.13 -2.34
N LEU A 199 -12.04 4.88 -2.65
CA LEU A 199 -12.02 3.77 -1.68
C LEU A 199 -10.60 3.34 -1.29
N GLY A 200 -9.63 3.44 -2.19
CA GLY A 200 -8.29 2.91 -1.98
C GLY A 200 -7.20 3.95 -1.74
N VAL A 201 -7.51 5.24 -1.90
CA VAL A 201 -6.54 6.32 -1.65
C VAL A 201 -7.14 7.38 -0.75
N ALA A 202 -8.20 8.06 -1.19
CA ALA A 202 -8.70 9.23 -0.45
C ALA A 202 -9.20 8.85 0.96
N ILE A 203 -10.05 7.84 1.09
CA ILE A 203 -10.60 7.41 2.38
C ILE A 203 -9.52 6.77 3.27
N PRO A 204 -8.77 5.73 2.83
CA PRO A 204 -7.81 5.06 3.69
C PRO A 204 -6.71 5.99 4.18
N TYR A 205 -6.07 6.75 3.33
CA TYR A 205 -4.97 7.63 3.72
C TYR A 205 -5.42 8.76 4.64
N THR A 206 -6.66 9.25 4.48
CA THR A 206 -7.25 10.19 5.43
C THR A 206 -7.49 9.51 6.78
N MET A 207 -8.02 8.28 6.77
CA MET A 207 -8.26 7.49 7.98
C MET A 207 -6.96 7.14 8.72
N ASP A 208 -5.91 6.76 7.99
CA ASP A 208 -4.60 6.45 8.55
C ASP A 208 -3.97 7.68 9.19
N THR A 209 -4.02 8.82 8.51
CA THR A 209 -3.52 10.10 9.04
C THR A 209 -4.28 10.53 10.29
N LEU A 210 -5.60 10.36 10.33
CA LEU A 210 -6.43 10.66 11.50
C LEU A 210 -6.17 9.66 12.63
N SER A 211 -6.01 8.38 12.31
CA SER A 211 -5.73 7.34 13.30
C SER A 211 -4.38 7.58 13.98
N GLY A 212 -3.36 8.00 13.25
CA GLY A 212 -2.06 8.37 13.79
C GLY A 212 -2.08 9.56 14.76
N ARG A 213 -3.15 10.39 14.70
CA ARG A 213 -3.37 11.50 15.67
C ARG A 213 -4.08 11.06 16.94
N ILE A 214 -4.84 9.96 16.88
CA ILE A 214 -5.73 9.53 17.97
C ILE A 214 -5.10 8.39 18.78
N THR A 215 -4.23 7.59 18.13
CA THR A 215 -3.63 6.40 18.73
C THR A 215 -2.14 6.31 18.41
N SER A 216 -1.43 5.43 19.11
CA SER A 216 0.01 5.26 18.88
C SER A 216 0.31 4.57 17.54
N ALA A 217 1.47 4.85 16.96
CA ALA A 217 1.98 4.21 15.76
C ALA A 217 2.01 2.68 15.89
N ARG A 218 2.24 2.17 17.11
CA ARG A 218 2.17 0.72 17.43
C ARG A 218 0.81 0.13 17.12
N VAL A 219 -0.28 0.75 17.60
CA VAL A 219 -1.64 0.24 17.38
C VAL A 219 -1.99 0.29 15.90
N VAL A 220 -1.66 1.38 15.21
CA VAL A 220 -1.90 1.51 13.76
C VAL A 220 -1.12 0.45 12.99
N GLY A 221 0.16 0.27 13.25
CA GLY A 221 1.00 -0.72 12.58
C GLY A 221 0.55 -2.16 12.85
N THR A 222 0.13 -2.47 14.09
CA THR A 222 -0.44 -3.80 14.40
C THR A 222 -1.72 -4.06 13.61
N LEU A 223 -2.55 -3.03 13.43
CA LEU A 223 -3.78 -3.15 12.65
C LEU A 223 -3.51 -3.33 11.15
N PHE A 224 -2.42 -2.76 10.61
CA PHE A 224 -2.02 -3.01 9.21
C PHE A 224 -1.62 -4.45 8.94
N SER A 225 -1.22 -5.23 9.95
CA SER A 225 -0.90 -6.65 9.74
C SER A 225 -2.11 -7.51 9.35
N ILE A 226 -3.33 -6.94 9.38
CA ILE A 226 -4.54 -7.57 8.86
C ILE A 226 -4.63 -7.50 7.32
N ASP A 227 -3.88 -6.58 6.67
CA ASP A 227 -3.95 -6.34 5.23
C ASP A 227 -3.70 -7.59 4.37
N PRO A 228 -2.68 -8.42 4.63
CA PRO A 228 -2.48 -9.65 3.88
C PRO A 228 -3.69 -10.60 3.96
N ALA A 229 -4.29 -10.74 5.15
CA ALA A 229 -5.46 -11.60 5.33
C ALA A 229 -6.68 -11.04 4.58
N MET A 230 -6.92 -9.73 4.69
CA MET A 230 -8.01 -9.07 3.97
C MET A 230 -7.83 -9.16 2.45
N SER A 231 -6.60 -9.06 1.94
CA SER A 231 -6.31 -9.16 0.51
C SER A 231 -6.70 -10.53 -0.06
N VAL A 232 -6.40 -11.62 0.66
CA VAL A 232 -6.78 -12.98 0.26
C VAL A 232 -8.30 -13.16 0.22
N VAL A 233 -9.00 -12.70 1.26
CA VAL A 233 -10.46 -12.79 1.34
C VAL A 233 -11.12 -12.01 0.19
N ILE A 234 -10.71 -10.76 0.00
CA ILE A 234 -11.29 -9.90 -1.04
C ILE A 234 -10.94 -10.39 -2.45
N ALA A 235 -9.72 -10.88 -2.68
CA ALA A 235 -9.33 -11.48 -3.96
C ALA A 235 -10.18 -12.73 -4.29
N ALA A 236 -10.49 -13.55 -3.30
CA ALA A 236 -11.38 -14.70 -3.49
C ALA A 236 -12.80 -14.27 -3.84
N LEU A 237 -13.35 -13.26 -3.16
CA LEU A 237 -14.72 -12.81 -3.34
C LEU A 237 -14.92 -12.03 -4.65
N ILE A 238 -14.01 -11.10 -4.98
CA ILE A 238 -14.16 -10.20 -6.12
C ILE A 238 -13.49 -10.76 -7.37
N LEU A 239 -12.24 -11.22 -7.27
CA LEU A 239 -11.48 -11.73 -8.41
C LEU A 239 -11.68 -13.22 -8.63
N ARG A 240 -12.45 -13.90 -7.75
CA ARG A 240 -12.70 -15.35 -7.78
C ARG A 240 -11.41 -16.17 -7.84
N GLN A 241 -10.34 -15.67 -7.20
CA GLN A 241 -9.08 -16.39 -7.11
C GLN A 241 -9.23 -17.58 -6.16
N THR A 242 -8.70 -18.73 -6.58
CA THR A 242 -8.68 -19.93 -5.73
C THR A 242 -7.68 -19.75 -4.60
N ILE A 243 -8.13 -19.93 -3.37
CA ILE A 243 -7.28 -19.86 -2.19
C ILE A 243 -6.85 -21.29 -1.84
N THR A 244 -5.56 -21.51 -1.77
CA THR A 244 -5.03 -22.79 -1.29
C THR A 244 -4.81 -22.73 0.23
N VAL A 245 -4.83 -23.89 0.87
CA VAL A 245 -4.58 -24.00 2.32
C VAL A 245 -3.19 -23.44 2.67
N MET A 246 -2.19 -23.66 1.83
CA MET A 246 -0.83 -23.13 2.03
C MET A 246 -0.80 -21.61 1.99
N ALA A 247 -1.56 -20.98 1.07
CA ALA A 247 -1.69 -19.52 1.02
C ALA A 247 -2.34 -18.97 2.30
N ILE A 248 -3.39 -19.63 2.81
CA ILE A 248 -4.04 -19.23 4.06
C ILE A 248 -3.06 -19.32 5.24
N LEU A 249 -2.37 -20.45 5.37
CA LEU A 249 -1.39 -20.63 6.45
C LEU A 249 -0.26 -19.62 6.39
N GLY A 250 0.30 -19.38 5.21
CA GLY A 250 1.36 -18.40 5.01
C GLY A 250 0.92 -16.98 5.34
N VAL A 251 -0.28 -16.58 4.92
CA VAL A 251 -0.86 -15.26 5.24
C VAL A 251 -1.06 -15.10 6.75
N ILE A 252 -1.60 -16.12 7.43
CA ILE A 252 -1.76 -16.10 8.90
C ILE A 252 -0.39 -15.93 9.58
N VAL A 253 0.61 -16.69 9.15
CA VAL A 253 1.97 -16.61 9.71
C VAL A 253 2.57 -15.23 9.52
N VAL A 254 2.48 -14.63 8.31
CA VAL A 254 2.99 -13.29 8.03
C VAL A 254 2.25 -12.22 8.84
N SER A 255 0.92 -12.30 8.91
CA SER A 255 0.11 -11.35 9.66
C SER A 255 0.42 -11.39 11.16
N LEU A 256 0.54 -12.58 11.74
CA LEU A 256 0.90 -12.73 13.15
C LEU A 256 2.33 -12.27 13.43
N ALA A 257 3.29 -12.62 12.58
CA ALA A 257 4.68 -12.19 12.72
C ALA A 257 4.80 -10.66 12.62
N GLY A 258 4.11 -10.05 11.65
CA GLY A 258 4.06 -8.59 11.50
C GLY A 258 3.41 -7.90 12.70
N ALA A 259 2.30 -8.43 13.20
CA ALA A 259 1.63 -7.90 14.39
C ALA A 259 2.53 -7.96 15.64
N LEU A 260 3.20 -9.10 15.85
CA LEU A 260 4.14 -9.29 16.96
C LEU A 260 5.36 -8.38 16.84
N LEU A 261 5.90 -8.22 15.63
CA LEU A 261 7.04 -7.33 15.36
C LEU A 261 6.70 -5.88 15.71
N VAL A 262 5.59 -5.36 15.19
CA VAL A 262 5.15 -4.00 15.45
C VAL A 262 4.79 -3.80 16.93
N TRP A 263 4.22 -4.81 17.57
CA TRP A 263 3.92 -4.76 19.00
C TRP A 263 5.19 -4.74 19.86
N ALA A 264 6.21 -5.52 19.50
CA ALA A 264 7.48 -5.59 20.21
C ALA A 264 8.31 -4.31 20.05
N SER A 265 8.43 -3.78 18.82
CA SER A 265 9.25 -2.57 18.53
C SER A 265 8.69 -1.29 19.14
N GLY A 266 7.40 -1.20 19.43
CA GLY A 266 6.81 -0.04 20.10
C GLY A 266 7.00 -0.01 21.63
N GLY A 267 7.78 -0.92 22.23
CA GLY A 267 8.04 -0.99 23.68
C GLY A 267 9.02 0.05 24.20
N ASP A 268 9.88 0.60 23.34
CA ASP A 268 11.00 1.46 23.73
C ASP A 268 10.73 2.98 23.69
N ASP A 269 9.60 3.41 23.15
CA ASP A 269 9.26 4.86 23.08
C ASP A 269 8.69 5.43 24.39
N GLY A 270 8.77 4.71 25.49
CA GLY A 270 8.15 5.03 26.78
C GLY A 270 9.10 5.36 27.94
N HIS A 271 10.40 5.69 27.70
CA HIS A 271 11.30 6.17 28.74
C HIS A 271 12.09 7.39 28.32
#